data_225c83eda7fdce64eb6099573f7278aa
#
_entry.id   225c83eda7fdce64eb6099573f7278aa
#
_cell.length_a   1.000
_cell.length_b   1.000
_cell.length_c   1.000
_cell.angle_alpha   90.00
_cell.angle_beta   90.00
_cell.angle_gamma   90.00
#
_symmetry.space_group_name_H-M   'P 1'
#
loop_
_entity.id
_entity.type
_entity.pdbx_description
1 polymer ?
#
loop_
_entity_poly.entity_id
_entity_poly.type
_entity_poly.pdbx_seq_one_letter_code
_entity_poly.pdbx_strand_id
1 'polypeptide(L)'
;GLATGSEGQVTRWLNGSGEVHYAHQEEEGRRPHLIREAIGGHPAVRFSGKREFLRLAGEVVSSQSNTILAVASDRSGLTSHRGIFSNWNGKAGNSGTSLFLGLTGKGTVRFSDDFRSEEGIERPGEAFVVAASTGLEGTRILHNGRLIGSRLSALSSRKLSGSYVIGQQGNIDGEYWTGDLAELLVYDRQLSEVELRAVSGLLAGKYSIALSGENRGPERTPELLALASVCHVLLNTNEFLHVD
;
A
#
# COMPACT_ATOMS: atom_id res chain seq x y z
N GLY A 1 12.18 -10.53 0.59
CA GLY A 1 12.53 -11.07 1.92
C GLY A 1 12.83 -10.00 2.96
N LEU A 2 12.80 -10.36 4.25
CA LEU A 2 13.06 -9.46 5.38
C LEU A 2 14.40 -9.79 6.04
N ALA A 3 15.21 -8.75 6.28
CA ALA A 3 16.35 -8.83 7.16
C ALA A 3 15.98 -8.24 8.53
N THR A 4 16.24 -9.00 9.60
CA THR A 4 15.91 -8.59 10.96
C THR A 4 17.18 -8.46 11.81
N GLY A 5 17.17 -7.48 12.72
CA GLY A 5 18.14 -7.33 13.80
C GLY A 5 17.74 -8.14 15.04
N SER A 6 18.24 -7.71 16.19
CA SER A 6 17.85 -8.26 17.50
C SER A 6 16.35 -8.12 17.72
N GLU A 7 15.74 -9.08 18.42
CA GLU A 7 14.32 -9.04 18.83
C GLU A 7 13.30 -8.94 17.68
N GLY A 8 13.68 -9.34 16.45
CA GLY A 8 12.75 -9.31 15.29
C GLY A 8 12.50 -7.91 14.72
N GLN A 9 13.31 -6.92 15.05
CA GLN A 9 13.25 -5.60 14.44
C GLN A 9 13.66 -5.66 12.97
N VAL A 10 12.83 -5.08 12.08
CA VAL A 10 13.08 -5.07 10.64
C VAL A 10 14.13 -4.00 10.31
N THR A 11 15.28 -4.42 9.84
CA THR A 11 16.37 -3.55 9.36
C THR A 11 16.24 -3.26 7.87
N ARG A 12 15.79 -4.27 7.09
CA ARG A 12 15.55 -4.17 5.65
C ARG A 12 14.36 -5.01 5.23
N TRP A 13 13.62 -4.48 4.27
CA TRP A 13 12.57 -5.19 3.55
C TRP A 13 12.95 -5.19 2.08
N LEU A 14 13.31 -6.35 1.56
CA LEU A 14 13.85 -6.53 0.22
C LEU A 14 12.72 -6.65 -0.80
N ASN A 15 12.94 -6.08 -1.98
CA ASN A 15 12.04 -6.25 -3.11
C ASN A 15 12.03 -7.71 -3.59
N GLY A 16 10.86 -8.26 -3.85
CA GLY A 16 10.69 -9.62 -4.38
C GLY A 16 11.04 -9.76 -5.86
N SER A 17 11.07 -8.67 -6.63
CA SER A 17 11.39 -8.68 -8.08
C SER A 17 12.88 -8.83 -8.41
N GLY A 18 13.77 -8.84 -7.41
CA GLY A 18 15.22 -8.93 -7.61
C GLY A 18 15.89 -7.60 -7.98
N GLU A 19 15.14 -6.51 -8.05
CA GLU A 19 15.65 -5.17 -8.30
C GLU A 19 16.40 -4.61 -7.07
N VAL A 20 17.21 -3.57 -7.29
CA VAL A 20 18.06 -2.95 -6.26
C VAL A 20 17.26 -2.19 -5.18
N HIS A 21 15.94 -2.15 -5.31
CA HIS A 21 15.07 -1.43 -4.40
C HIS A 21 14.82 -2.22 -3.10
N TYR A 22 14.91 -1.53 -1.99
CA TYR A 22 14.59 -2.07 -0.67
C TYR A 22 14.12 -0.95 0.26
N ALA A 23 13.37 -1.32 1.27
CA ALA A 23 13.08 -0.40 2.37
C ALA A 23 14.00 -0.70 3.56
N HIS A 24 14.46 0.31 4.29
CA HIS A 24 15.41 0.15 5.39
C HIS A 24 15.18 1.15 6.52
N GLN A 25 15.69 0.79 7.71
CA GLN A 25 15.76 1.68 8.88
C GLN A 25 17.05 1.44 9.65
N GLU A 26 17.90 2.45 9.70
CA GLU A 26 19.19 2.36 10.40
C GLU A 26 19.06 2.63 11.90
N GLU A 27 18.17 3.58 12.29
CA GLU A 27 17.93 3.93 13.68
C GLU A 27 17.12 2.83 14.39
N GLU A 28 17.74 2.12 15.33
CA GLU A 28 17.13 0.99 16.04
C GLU A 28 15.78 1.35 16.67
N GLY A 29 15.68 2.50 17.33
CA GLY A 29 14.44 2.97 17.97
C GLY A 29 13.31 3.37 17.03
N ARG A 30 13.53 3.27 15.70
CA ARG A 30 12.52 3.54 14.66
C ARG A 30 12.21 2.34 13.78
N ARG A 31 12.77 1.17 14.11
CA ARG A 31 12.54 -0.06 13.34
C ARG A 31 11.19 -0.66 13.70
N PRO A 32 10.35 -0.99 12.72
CA PRO A 32 9.17 -1.80 12.95
C PRO A 32 9.56 -3.26 13.23
N HIS A 33 8.60 -4.10 13.61
CA HIS A 33 8.84 -5.49 14.00
C HIS A 33 8.25 -6.47 13.01
N LEU A 34 8.93 -7.58 12.78
CA LEU A 34 8.41 -8.72 12.04
C LEU A 34 7.46 -9.53 12.94
N ILE A 35 6.25 -9.74 12.47
CA ILE A 35 5.28 -10.68 13.07
C ILE A 35 5.10 -11.84 12.09
N ARG A 36 5.48 -13.05 12.48
CA ARG A 36 5.55 -14.21 11.58
C ARG A 36 4.20 -14.69 11.08
N GLU A 37 3.16 -14.64 11.91
CA GLU A 37 1.79 -15.09 11.60
C GLU A 37 0.82 -13.95 11.87
N ALA A 38 0.86 -12.91 11.04
CA ALA A 38 0.11 -11.68 11.26
C ALA A 38 -1.20 -11.62 10.49
N ILE A 39 -1.15 -11.85 9.17
CA ILE A 39 -2.30 -11.71 8.27
C ILE A 39 -2.46 -13.02 7.48
N GLY A 40 -3.57 -13.73 7.69
CA GLY A 40 -3.85 -14.98 6.98
C GLY A 40 -2.78 -16.08 7.17
N GLY A 41 -2.06 -16.08 8.29
CA GLY A 41 -0.96 -17.00 8.55
C GLY A 41 0.38 -16.57 7.90
N HIS A 42 0.40 -15.44 7.21
CA HIS A 42 1.60 -14.88 6.57
C HIS A 42 2.28 -13.83 7.46
N PRO A 43 3.60 -13.64 7.30
CA PRO A 43 4.31 -12.62 8.03
C PRO A 43 3.94 -11.21 7.58
N ALA A 44 4.08 -10.24 8.50
CA ALA A 44 3.89 -8.82 8.21
C ALA A 44 4.84 -7.97 9.06
N VAL A 45 5.06 -6.76 8.61
CA VAL A 45 5.79 -5.73 9.33
C VAL A 45 4.81 -4.95 10.19
N ARG A 46 5.01 -4.96 11.51
CA ARG A 46 4.19 -4.25 12.49
C ARG A 46 4.79 -2.91 12.87
N PHE A 47 3.97 -1.88 12.76
CA PHE A 47 4.24 -0.52 13.20
C PHE A 47 3.39 -0.18 14.42
N SER A 48 3.98 0.41 15.47
CA SER A 48 3.27 0.73 16.71
C SER A 48 2.52 2.06 16.65
N GLY A 49 2.72 2.85 15.59
CA GLY A 49 2.11 4.18 15.45
C GLY A 49 2.83 5.29 16.20
N LYS A 50 4.02 5.04 16.74
CA LYS A 50 4.76 6.02 17.53
C LYS A 50 5.83 6.75 16.73
N ARG A 51 6.76 5.99 16.10
CA ARG A 51 7.90 6.56 15.37
C ARG A 51 8.49 5.63 14.32
N GLU A 52 7.95 4.43 14.18
CA GLU A 52 8.50 3.43 13.26
C GLU A 52 8.14 3.78 11.82
N PHE A 53 9.12 3.65 10.94
CA PHE A 53 8.96 3.75 9.49
C PHE A 53 10.15 3.11 8.78
N LEU A 54 10.00 2.83 7.49
CA LEU A 54 11.09 2.38 6.63
C LEU A 54 11.28 3.40 5.50
N ARG A 55 12.54 3.69 5.16
CA ARG A 55 12.91 4.52 3.99
C ARG A 55 13.11 3.63 2.79
N LEU A 56 12.57 4.02 1.65
CA LEU A 56 12.80 3.35 0.37
C LEU A 56 14.07 3.89 -0.28
N ALA A 57 14.92 2.97 -0.74
CA ALA A 57 16.10 3.28 -1.52
C ALA A 57 15.74 3.36 -3.00
N GLY A 58 16.28 4.38 -3.69
CA GLY A 58 16.08 4.59 -5.12
C GLY A 58 14.80 5.34 -5.49
N GLU A 59 14.59 5.51 -6.78
CA GLU A 59 13.39 6.11 -7.36
C GLU A 59 12.30 5.04 -7.47
N VAL A 60 11.15 5.28 -6.85
CA VAL A 60 10.09 4.27 -6.70
C VAL A 60 8.93 4.54 -7.63
N VAL A 61 8.62 5.81 -7.89
CA VAL A 61 7.56 6.25 -8.79
C VAL A 61 8.09 7.38 -9.64
N SER A 62 8.06 7.22 -10.95
CA SER A 62 8.49 8.22 -11.95
C SER A 62 7.32 8.77 -12.77
N SER A 63 6.22 8.04 -12.86
CA SER A 63 5.04 8.39 -13.66
C SER A 63 3.93 9.04 -12.87
N GLN A 64 3.30 10.08 -13.44
CA GLN A 64 2.07 10.67 -12.90
C GLN A 64 0.89 9.68 -12.95
N SER A 65 0.94 8.73 -13.88
CA SER A 65 0.02 7.60 -13.94
C SER A 65 0.61 6.45 -13.14
N ASN A 66 0.06 6.16 -11.98
CA ASN A 66 0.60 5.14 -11.08
C ASN A 66 -0.50 4.40 -10.32
N THR A 67 -0.10 3.31 -9.70
CA THR A 67 -1.00 2.48 -8.88
C THR A 67 -0.26 2.00 -7.65
N ILE A 68 -0.92 2.05 -6.50
CA ILE A 68 -0.40 1.58 -5.22
C ILE A 68 -1.42 0.62 -4.62
N LEU A 69 -0.98 -0.59 -4.26
CA LEU A 69 -1.79 -1.55 -3.50
C LEU A 69 -1.06 -1.90 -2.20
N ALA A 70 -1.84 -2.14 -1.15
CA ALA A 70 -1.30 -2.62 0.12
C ALA A 70 -2.20 -3.68 0.75
N VAL A 71 -1.57 -4.69 1.37
CA VAL A 71 -2.24 -5.61 2.30
C VAL A 71 -1.86 -5.19 3.71
N ALA A 72 -2.85 -4.75 4.47
CA ALA A 72 -2.62 -4.14 5.77
C ALA A 72 -3.72 -4.50 6.79
N SER A 73 -3.45 -4.26 8.07
CA SER A 73 -4.46 -4.15 9.11
C SER A 73 -4.26 -2.85 9.89
N ASP A 74 -5.36 -2.15 10.17
CA ASP A 74 -5.32 -0.93 10.95
C ASP A 74 -5.68 -1.21 12.41
N ARG A 75 -4.77 -0.93 13.32
CA ARG A 75 -4.92 -1.15 14.77
C ARG A 75 -5.00 0.16 15.55
N SER A 76 -5.19 1.28 14.87
CA SER A 76 -5.16 2.63 15.48
C SER A 76 -6.42 2.98 16.26
N GLY A 77 -7.51 2.23 16.12
CA GLY A 77 -8.82 2.61 16.65
C GLY A 77 -9.43 3.82 15.94
N LEU A 78 -8.99 4.17 14.75
CA LEU A 78 -9.47 5.28 13.92
C LEU A 78 -9.33 6.66 14.60
N THR A 79 -8.23 6.90 15.30
CA THR A 79 -8.06 8.12 16.08
C THR A 79 -7.37 9.27 15.35
N SER A 80 -6.56 8.99 14.32
CA SER A 80 -5.75 10.00 13.62
C SER A 80 -5.52 9.67 12.15
N HIS A 81 -4.97 10.62 11.40
CA HIS A 81 -4.43 10.36 10.08
C HIS A 81 -3.17 9.50 10.19
N ARG A 82 -2.95 8.61 9.22
CA ARG A 82 -1.80 7.71 9.18
C ARG A 82 -1.44 7.29 7.76
N GLY A 83 -0.14 7.27 7.49
CA GLY A 83 0.41 6.97 6.17
C GLY A 83 0.86 5.52 6.05
N ILE A 84 0.50 4.85 4.96
CA ILE A 84 1.05 3.55 4.56
C ILE A 84 2.32 3.78 3.75
N PHE A 85 2.24 4.64 2.74
CA PHE A 85 3.28 4.93 1.78
C PHE A 85 3.24 6.41 1.41
N SER A 86 4.37 7.08 1.37
CA SER A 86 4.41 8.52 1.10
C SER A 86 5.79 9.00 0.64
N ASN A 87 5.79 9.97 -0.30
CA ASN A 87 6.95 10.81 -0.59
C ASN A 87 6.75 12.23 -0.06
N TRP A 88 6.07 12.41 1.05
CA TRP A 88 5.78 13.74 1.57
C TRP A 88 6.99 14.68 1.46
N ASN A 89 6.87 15.66 0.58
CA ASN A 89 7.95 16.58 0.23
C ASN A 89 7.65 18.05 0.60
N GLY A 90 6.48 18.29 1.18
CA GLY A 90 6.05 19.59 1.67
C GLY A 90 6.39 19.83 3.14
N LYS A 91 5.99 20.99 3.65
CA LYS A 91 5.92 21.27 5.08
C LYS A 91 4.56 20.84 5.61
N ALA A 92 4.43 20.67 6.93
CA ALA A 92 3.12 20.43 7.55
C ALA A 92 2.12 21.51 7.10
N GLY A 93 0.96 21.10 6.62
CA GLY A 93 -0.06 21.98 6.04
C GLY A 93 0.14 22.33 4.56
N ASN A 94 1.20 21.85 3.90
CA ASN A 94 1.44 22.03 2.47
C ASN A 94 1.74 20.68 1.79
N SER A 95 0.69 19.88 1.64
CA SER A 95 0.74 18.54 1.05
C SER A 95 0.46 18.52 -0.45
N GLY A 96 0.14 19.66 -1.05
CA GLY A 96 -0.48 19.79 -2.37
C GLY A 96 0.27 19.16 -3.55
N THR A 97 1.47 18.62 -3.32
CA THR A 97 2.27 17.97 -4.38
C THR A 97 2.79 16.59 -3.99
N SER A 98 2.55 16.11 -2.78
CA SER A 98 3.04 14.80 -2.34
C SER A 98 2.17 13.66 -2.88
N LEU A 99 2.80 12.54 -3.25
CA LEU A 99 2.12 11.28 -3.53
C LEU A 99 2.11 10.44 -2.25
N PHE A 100 0.94 10.03 -1.81
CA PHE A 100 0.81 9.13 -0.67
C PHE A 100 -0.48 8.32 -0.67
N LEU A 101 -0.43 7.18 -0.01
CA LEU A 101 -1.57 6.34 0.35
C LEU A 101 -1.65 6.25 1.88
N GLY A 102 -2.83 6.52 2.44
CA GLY A 102 -3.04 6.48 3.89
C GLY A 102 -4.51 6.51 4.27
N LEU A 103 -4.78 6.59 5.57
CA LEU A 103 -6.13 6.65 6.12
C LEU A 103 -6.33 7.94 6.93
N THR A 104 -7.58 8.41 6.98
CA THR A 104 -8.01 9.47 7.92
C THR A 104 -8.36 8.88 9.28
N GLY A 105 -8.57 9.73 10.28
CA GLY A 105 -9.12 9.34 11.58
C GLY A 105 -10.53 8.74 11.52
N LYS A 106 -11.22 8.83 10.38
CA LYS A 106 -12.53 8.20 10.15
C LYS A 106 -12.44 6.91 9.33
N GLY A 107 -11.22 6.45 9.01
CA GLY A 107 -10.99 5.25 8.21
C GLY A 107 -11.19 5.43 6.70
N THR A 108 -11.49 6.63 6.18
CA THR A 108 -11.51 6.85 4.74
C THR A 108 -10.10 6.80 4.16
N VAL A 109 -9.96 6.25 2.95
CA VAL A 109 -8.67 6.12 2.28
C VAL A 109 -8.32 7.45 1.62
N ARG A 110 -7.09 7.91 1.85
CA ARG A 110 -6.51 9.10 1.20
C ARG A 110 -5.55 8.65 0.12
N PHE A 111 -5.78 9.12 -1.09
CA PHE A 111 -4.81 9.01 -2.18
C PHE A 111 -4.31 10.40 -2.50
N SER A 112 -3.19 10.77 -1.89
CA SER A 112 -2.72 12.15 -1.73
C SER A 112 -3.74 13.02 -0.95
N ASP A 113 -3.53 14.31 -0.89
CA ASP A 113 -4.47 15.27 -0.32
C ASP A 113 -5.56 15.71 -1.32
N ASP A 114 -5.41 15.27 -2.56
CA ASP A 114 -6.25 15.62 -3.69
C ASP A 114 -7.47 14.70 -3.87
N PHE A 115 -7.39 13.47 -3.38
CA PHE A 115 -8.49 12.51 -3.49
C PHE A 115 -8.64 11.63 -2.25
N ARG A 116 -9.88 11.37 -1.90
CA ARG A 116 -10.26 10.56 -0.75
C ARG A 116 -11.47 9.71 -1.11
N SER A 117 -11.53 8.49 -0.56
CA SER A 117 -12.70 7.63 -0.71
C SER A 117 -13.94 8.24 -0.04
N GLU A 118 -15.10 7.93 -0.57
CA GLU A 118 -16.40 8.32 0.00
C GLU A 118 -16.70 7.50 1.25
N GLU A 119 -16.38 6.22 1.21
CA GLU A 119 -16.56 5.28 2.30
C GLU A 119 -15.23 4.99 3.01
N GLY A 120 -15.31 4.59 4.27
CA GLY A 120 -14.16 4.12 5.06
C GLY A 120 -13.88 2.63 4.84
N ILE A 121 -12.80 2.14 5.45
CA ILE A 121 -12.54 0.71 5.54
C ILE A 121 -13.65 0.03 6.37
N GLU A 122 -14.10 -1.14 5.93
CA GLU A 122 -15.30 -1.78 6.49
C GLU A 122 -15.12 -2.26 7.92
N ARG A 123 -13.97 -2.84 8.25
CA ARG A 123 -13.75 -3.47 9.57
C ARG A 123 -12.41 -3.05 10.14
N PRO A 124 -12.36 -1.96 10.90
CA PRO A 124 -11.14 -1.56 11.59
C PRO A 124 -10.60 -2.68 12.48
N GLY A 125 -9.29 -2.97 12.35
CA GLY A 125 -8.63 -4.06 13.08
C GLY A 125 -8.54 -5.38 12.33
N GLU A 126 -9.40 -5.64 11.33
CA GLU A 126 -9.23 -6.75 10.40
C GLU A 126 -8.23 -6.40 9.28
N ALA A 127 -7.71 -7.44 8.65
CA ALA A 127 -6.85 -7.25 7.48
C ALA A 127 -7.67 -6.89 6.24
N PHE A 128 -7.10 -6.05 5.38
CA PHE A 128 -7.73 -5.61 4.15
C PHE A 128 -6.72 -5.43 3.01
N VAL A 129 -7.24 -5.44 1.79
CA VAL A 129 -6.53 -4.99 0.59
C VAL A 129 -7.05 -3.61 0.22
N VAL A 130 -6.18 -2.62 0.16
CA VAL A 130 -6.48 -1.32 -0.41
C VAL A 130 -5.73 -1.14 -1.71
N ALA A 131 -6.39 -0.60 -2.74
CA ALA A 131 -5.80 -0.28 -4.03
C ALA A 131 -6.20 1.14 -4.43
N ALA A 132 -5.24 1.92 -4.90
CA ALA A 132 -5.46 3.26 -5.42
C ALA A 132 -4.72 3.44 -6.74
N SER A 133 -5.39 3.91 -7.77
CA SER A 133 -4.80 4.18 -9.09
C SER A 133 -5.21 5.54 -9.62
N THR A 134 -4.31 6.15 -10.39
CA THR A 134 -4.52 7.44 -11.05
C THR A 134 -3.90 7.45 -12.45
N GLY A 135 -4.50 8.19 -13.38
CA GLY A 135 -4.01 8.34 -14.73
C GLY A 135 -5.09 8.80 -15.69
N LEU A 136 -4.95 8.48 -16.98
CA LEU A 136 -5.86 8.93 -18.03
C LEU A 136 -7.32 8.46 -17.85
N GLU A 137 -7.53 7.31 -17.20
CA GLU A 137 -8.86 6.78 -16.90
C GLU A 137 -9.46 7.35 -15.59
N GLY A 138 -8.87 8.40 -15.03
CA GLY A 138 -9.31 9.01 -13.78
C GLY A 138 -8.58 8.45 -12.56
N THR A 139 -9.18 8.63 -11.39
CA THR A 139 -8.65 8.16 -10.10
C THR A 139 -9.66 7.23 -9.45
N ARG A 140 -9.17 6.09 -8.92
CA ARG A 140 -10.00 5.07 -8.26
C ARG A 140 -9.36 4.60 -6.97
N ILE A 141 -10.21 4.28 -5.98
CA ILE A 141 -9.81 3.61 -4.73
C ILE A 141 -10.71 2.40 -4.55
N LEU A 142 -10.10 1.24 -4.35
CA LEU A 142 -10.79 -0.01 -4.02
C LEU A 142 -10.41 -0.46 -2.59
N HIS A 143 -11.37 -1.07 -1.91
CA HIS A 143 -11.20 -1.75 -0.63
C HIS A 143 -11.73 -3.18 -0.75
N ASN A 144 -10.91 -4.17 -0.52
CA ASN A 144 -11.24 -5.60 -0.68
C ASN A 144 -11.91 -5.90 -2.04
N GLY A 145 -11.37 -5.31 -3.12
CA GLY A 145 -11.90 -5.47 -4.48
C GLY A 145 -13.15 -4.62 -4.81
N ARG A 146 -13.79 -3.98 -3.83
CA ARG A 146 -14.95 -3.09 -4.05
C ARG A 146 -14.49 -1.65 -4.27
N LEU A 147 -15.05 -0.99 -5.28
CA LEU A 147 -14.82 0.43 -5.54
C LEU A 147 -15.47 1.25 -4.43
N ILE A 148 -14.68 2.07 -3.72
CA ILE A 148 -15.13 2.94 -2.61
C ILE A 148 -14.90 4.43 -2.87
N GLY A 149 -14.35 4.77 -4.02
CA GLY A 149 -14.19 6.14 -4.48
C GLY A 149 -13.67 6.19 -5.90
N SER A 150 -14.23 7.09 -6.71
CA SER A 150 -13.77 7.32 -8.07
C SER A 150 -14.04 8.74 -8.55
N ARG A 151 -13.23 9.21 -9.49
CA ARG A 151 -13.47 10.41 -10.27
C ARG A 151 -12.87 10.26 -11.67
N LEU A 152 -13.41 11.01 -12.65
CA LEU A 152 -12.98 10.93 -14.05
C LEU A 152 -11.62 11.63 -14.32
N SER A 153 -11.13 12.45 -13.40
CA SER A 153 -9.84 13.12 -13.53
C SER A 153 -8.72 12.39 -12.78
N ALA A 154 -7.52 12.46 -13.30
CA ALA A 154 -6.32 12.06 -12.57
C ALA A 154 -6.12 12.90 -11.29
N LEU A 155 -5.22 12.49 -10.42
CA LEU A 155 -4.68 13.39 -9.40
C LEU A 155 -4.05 14.61 -10.08
N SER A 156 -4.10 15.75 -9.42
CA SER A 156 -3.30 16.91 -9.84
C SER A 156 -1.83 16.54 -9.86
N SER A 157 -1.03 17.21 -10.69
CA SER A 157 0.39 16.86 -10.86
C SER A 157 1.13 16.76 -9.52
N ARG A 158 1.82 15.63 -9.31
CA ARG A 158 2.59 15.34 -8.10
C ARG A 158 4.08 15.57 -8.33
N LYS A 159 4.77 16.06 -7.31
CA LYS A 159 6.23 16.05 -7.27
C LYS A 159 6.66 14.66 -6.81
N LEU A 160 7.06 13.79 -7.75
CA LEU A 160 7.37 12.39 -7.50
C LEU A 160 8.79 12.17 -6.97
N SER A 161 9.69 13.13 -7.22
CA SER A 161 11.05 13.08 -6.67
C SER A 161 11.05 13.21 -5.14
N GLY A 162 12.01 12.58 -4.50
CA GLY A 162 12.20 12.60 -3.05
C GLY A 162 12.24 11.20 -2.46
N SER A 163 12.52 11.14 -1.17
CA SER A 163 12.58 9.87 -0.45
C SER A 163 11.17 9.40 -0.12
N TYR A 164 10.84 8.20 -0.56
CA TYR A 164 9.62 7.53 -0.13
C TYR A 164 9.82 6.84 1.21
N VAL A 165 8.76 6.76 1.99
CA VAL A 165 8.72 6.06 3.28
C VAL A 165 7.49 5.17 3.37
N ILE A 166 7.60 4.12 4.17
CA ILE A 166 6.51 3.20 4.53
C ILE A 166 6.25 3.35 6.02
N GLY A 167 4.98 3.45 6.40
CA GLY A 167 4.57 3.53 7.81
C GLY A 167 4.55 4.94 8.39
N GLN A 168 4.70 5.97 7.55
CA GLN A 168 4.66 7.37 7.97
C GLN A 168 4.24 8.28 6.80
N GLN A 169 3.83 9.51 7.12
CA GLN A 169 3.56 10.57 6.14
C GLN A 169 4.85 11.33 5.70
N GLY A 170 5.99 10.66 5.62
CA GLY A 170 7.22 11.23 5.08
C GLY A 170 7.96 12.17 6.05
N ASN A 171 8.04 13.46 5.78
CA ASN A 171 8.82 14.43 6.56
C ASN A 171 8.04 15.08 7.72
N ILE A 172 6.86 14.59 8.04
CA ILE A 172 6.08 15.02 9.20
C ILE A 172 6.39 14.08 10.36
N ASP A 173 6.70 14.64 11.53
CA ASP A 173 6.73 13.88 12.78
C ASP A 173 5.28 13.67 13.26
N GLY A 174 4.72 12.55 12.87
CA GLY A 174 3.31 12.20 13.08
C GLY A 174 2.75 11.40 11.91
N GLU A 175 1.44 11.15 11.93
CA GLU A 175 0.73 10.34 10.93
C GLU A 175 1.37 8.95 10.72
N TYR A 176 1.94 8.37 11.80
CA TYR A 176 2.54 7.05 11.79
C TYR A 176 1.48 5.97 11.60
N TRP A 177 1.82 4.94 10.81
CA TRP A 177 0.98 3.77 10.69
C TRP A 177 0.92 3.02 12.02
N THR A 178 -0.26 2.59 12.40
CA THR A 178 -0.49 1.75 13.57
C THR A 178 -1.15 0.47 13.11
N GLY A 179 -0.39 -0.60 12.96
CA GLY A 179 -0.92 -1.86 12.45
C GLY A 179 0.12 -2.66 11.68
N ASP A 180 -0.36 -3.64 10.93
CA ASP A 180 0.46 -4.56 10.18
C ASP A 180 0.44 -4.21 8.69
N LEU A 181 1.55 -4.42 8.00
CA LEU A 181 1.69 -4.29 6.56
C LEU A 181 2.38 -5.55 6.03
N ALA A 182 1.68 -6.36 5.25
CA ALA A 182 2.18 -7.63 4.74
C ALA A 182 2.72 -7.51 3.32
N GLU A 183 2.11 -6.65 2.51
CA GLU A 183 2.53 -6.44 1.12
C GLU A 183 2.28 -5.01 0.68
N LEU A 184 3.18 -4.49 -0.16
CA LEU A 184 3.05 -3.19 -0.81
C LEU A 184 3.48 -3.36 -2.27
N LEU A 185 2.57 -3.08 -3.20
CA LEU A 185 2.84 -3.09 -4.64
C LEU A 185 2.74 -1.67 -5.17
N VAL A 186 3.73 -1.26 -5.95
CA VAL A 186 3.77 0.05 -6.60
C VAL A 186 4.03 -0.15 -8.08
N TYR A 187 3.12 0.33 -8.91
CA TYR A 187 3.24 0.29 -10.37
C TYR A 187 3.43 1.70 -10.91
N ASP A 188 4.40 1.87 -11.77
CA ASP A 188 4.67 3.13 -12.47
C ASP A 188 3.77 3.32 -13.71
N ARG A 189 2.56 2.78 -13.61
CA ARG A 189 1.46 2.93 -14.55
C ARG A 189 0.11 2.84 -13.87
N GLN A 190 -0.92 3.38 -14.51
CA GLN A 190 -2.28 3.14 -14.09
C GLN A 190 -2.70 1.70 -14.41
N LEU A 191 -3.18 0.97 -13.43
CA LEU A 191 -3.92 -0.27 -13.64
C LEU A 191 -5.38 0.05 -13.96
N SER A 192 -5.93 -0.64 -14.95
CA SER A 192 -7.36 -0.60 -15.25
C SER A 192 -8.18 -1.16 -14.08
N GLU A 193 -9.48 -0.89 -14.06
CA GLU A 193 -10.34 -1.42 -12.99
C GLU A 193 -10.34 -2.96 -12.96
N VAL A 194 -10.26 -3.61 -14.12
CA VAL A 194 -10.18 -5.07 -14.24
C VAL A 194 -8.90 -5.60 -13.60
N GLU A 195 -7.75 -4.97 -13.93
CA GLU A 195 -6.46 -5.35 -13.32
C GLU A 195 -6.44 -5.09 -11.81
N LEU A 196 -6.98 -3.95 -11.35
CA LEU A 196 -7.10 -3.64 -9.91
C LEU A 196 -7.89 -4.71 -9.16
N ARG A 197 -9.03 -5.12 -9.72
CA ARG A 197 -9.86 -6.19 -9.13
C ARG A 197 -9.14 -7.53 -9.14
N ALA A 198 -8.45 -7.86 -10.24
CA ALA A 198 -7.69 -9.10 -10.36
C ALA A 198 -6.56 -9.18 -9.34
N VAL A 199 -5.73 -8.14 -9.25
CA VAL A 199 -4.62 -8.08 -8.26
C VAL A 199 -5.17 -8.08 -6.83
N SER A 200 -6.22 -7.29 -6.54
CA SER A 200 -6.87 -7.30 -5.23
C SER A 200 -7.41 -8.69 -4.86
N GLY A 201 -7.97 -9.41 -5.82
CA GLY A 201 -8.46 -10.77 -5.62
C GLY A 201 -7.35 -11.79 -5.34
N LEU A 202 -6.21 -11.68 -6.04
CA LEU A 202 -5.03 -12.52 -5.79
C LEU A 202 -4.47 -12.27 -4.38
N LEU A 203 -4.32 -11.01 -4.00
CA LEU A 203 -3.86 -10.62 -2.65
C LEU A 203 -4.85 -11.09 -1.57
N ALA A 204 -6.14 -10.86 -1.77
CA ALA A 204 -7.18 -11.31 -0.85
C ALA A 204 -7.16 -12.83 -0.67
N GLY A 205 -6.99 -13.59 -1.77
CA GLY A 205 -6.87 -15.05 -1.72
C GLY A 205 -5.61 -15.51 -0.98
N LYS A 206 -4.46 -14.88 -1.25
CA LYS A 206 -3.19 -15.18 -0.56
C LYS A 206 -3.29 -14.97 0.95
N TYR A 207 -3.88 -13.87 1.38
CA TYR A 207 -3.95 -13.47 2.78
C TYR A 207 -5.25 -13.87 3.49
N SER A 208 -6.08 -14.70 2.87
CA SER A 208 -7.37 -15.14 3.42
C SER A 208 -8.31 -13.99 3.82
N ILE A 209 -8.29 -12.92 3.03
CA ILE A 209 -9.11 -11.73 3.22
C ILE A 209 -10.42 -11.88 2.42
N ALA A 210 -11.57 -11.65 3.06
CA ALA A 210 -12.84 -11.65 2.38
C ALA A 210 -12.98 -10.45 1.44
N LEU A 211 -13.36 -10.70 0.18
CA LEU A 211 -13.71 -9.62 -0.75
C LEU A 211 -15.04 -8.98 -0.36
N SER A 212 -15.13 -7.66 -0.49
CA SER A 212 -16.34 -6.90 -0.20
C SER A 212 -17.32 -6.89 -1.39
N GLY A 213 -18.61 -7.12 -1.13
CA GLY A 213 -19.68 -7.08 -2.12
C GLY A 213 -19.93 -8.40 -2.87
N GLU A 214 -21.03 -8.46 -3.63
CA GLU A 214 -21.46 -9.64 -4.39
C GLU A 214 -20.58 -9.99 -5.61
N ASN A 215 -19.58 -9.19 -5.91
CA ASN A 215 -18.56 -9.51 -6.90
C ASN A 215 -17.53 -10.48 -6.29
N ARG A 216 -17.91 -11.74 -6.12
CA ARG A 216 -16.96 -12.82 -6.37
C ARG A 216 -16.41 -12.50 -7.75
N GLY A 217 -15.12 -12.17 -7.83
CA GLY A 217 -14.45 -11.92 -9.10
C GLY A 217 -14.87 -12.95 -10.13
N PRO A 218 -14.77 -12.68 -11.43
CA PRO A 218 -15.26 -13.60 -12.46
C PRO A 218 -14.86 -15.02 -12.08
N GLU A 219 -15.80 -15.97 -12.23
CA GLU A 219 -15.55 -17.38 -11.93
C GLU A 219 -14.17 -17.75 -12.42
N ARG A 220 -13.39 -18.45 -11.59
CA ARG A 220 -12.01 -18.84 -11.92
C ARG A 220 -12.02 -19.75 -13.15
N THR A 221 -12.25 -19.17 -14.31
CA THR A 221 -12.14 -19.91 -15.56
C THR A 221 -10.65 -20.18 -15.84
N PRO A 222 -10.31 -21.26 -16.52
CA PRO A 222 -8.93 -21.56 -16.94
C PRO A 222 -8.27 -20.37 -17.68
N GLU A 223 -9.06 -19.62 -18.48
CA GLU A 223 -8.60 -18.44 -19.20
C GLU A 223 -8.24 -17.29 -18.24
N LEU A 224 -9.03 -17.09 -17.19
CA LEU A 224 -8.76 -16.07 -16.17
C LEU A 224 -7.55 -16.44 -15.33
N LEU A 225 -7.36 -17.72 -15.02
CA LEU A 225 -6.17 -18.23 -14.33
C LEU A 225 -4.93 -18.11 -15.21
N ALA A 226 -5.05 -18.37 -16.53
CA ALA A 226 -3.97 -18.16 -17.49
C ALA A 226 -3.65 -16.67 -17.62
N LEU A 227 -4.66 -15.80 -17.71
CA LEU A 227 -4.48 -14.36 -17.72
C LEU A 227 -3.87 -13.85 -16.40
N ALA A 228 -4.29 -14.38 -15.26
CA ALA A 228 -3.71 -14.07 -13.97
C ALA A 228 -2.24 -14.55 -13.89
N SER A 229 -1.90 -15.71 -14.45
CA SER A 229 -0.51 -16.20 -14.54
C SER A 229 0.34 -15.33 -15.46
N VAL A 230 -0.18 -14.89 -16.59
CA VAL A 230 0.50 -13.94 -17.50
C VAL A 230 0.63 -12.58 -16.83
N CYS A 231 -0.42 -12.10 -16.15
CA CYS A 231 -0.35 -10.90 -15.33
C CYS A 231 0.67 -11.06 -14.20
N HIS A 232 0.76 -12.20 -13.54
CA HIS A 232 1.76 -12.48 -12.51
C HIS A 232 3.18 -12.40 -13.05
N VAL A 233 3.44 -12.91 -14.26
CA VAL A 233 4.74 -12.80 -14.94
C VAL A 233 5.03 -11.37 -15.37
N LEU A 234 4.03 -10.62 -15.88
CA LEU A 234 4.19 -9.22 -16.28
C LEU A 234 4.22 -8.27 -15.05
N LEU A 235 3.57 -8.63 -13.95
CA LEU A 235 3.52 -7.86 -12.70
C LEU A 235 4.80 -8.03 -11.88
N ASN A 236 5.50 -9.17 -12.00
CA ASN A 236 6.79 -9.42 -11.32
C ASN A 236 7.93 -8.53 -11.83
N THR A 237 7.76 -7.81 -12.91
CA THR A 237 8.77 -6.87 -13.41
C THR A 237 8.80 -5.54 -12.66
N ASN A 238 7.77 -5.22 -11.85
CA ASN A 238 7.66 -3.97 -11.08
C ASN A 238 7.12 -4.16 -9.64
N GLU A 239 7.20 -5.36 -9.08
CA GLU A 239 6.72 -5.64 -7.73
C GLU A 239 7.63 -5.02 -6.67
N PHE A 240 7.07 -4.15 -5.86
CA PHE A 240 7.73 -3.56 -4.69
C PHE A 240 7.25 -4.26 -3.42
N LEU A 241 8.18 -4.90 -2.72
CA LEU A 241 8.07 -5.42 -1.36
C LEU A 241 7.04 -6.55 -1.13
N HIS A 242 7.54 -7.76 -1.22
CA HIS A 242 6.88 -8.99 -0.80
C HIS A 242 7.51 -9.51 0.50
N VAL A 243 6.68 -9.97 1.45
CA VAL A 243 7.13 -10.67 2.66
C VAL A 243 6.99 -12.17 2.42
N ASP A 244 8.10 -12.90 2.40
CA ASP A 244 8.15 -14.37 2.38
C ASP A 244 8.03 -14.95 3.78
#